data_e6817454dceeab1a98aa4b49975b10bd
#
_entry.id   e6817454dceeab1a98aa4b49975b10bd
#
_cell.length_a   1.000
_cell.length_b   1.000
_cell.length_c   1.000
_cell.angle_alpha   90.00
_cell.angle_beta   90.00
_cell.angle_gamma   90.00
#
_symmetry.space_group_name_H-M   'P 1'
#
loop_
_entity.id
_entity.type
_entity.pdbx_description
1 polymer ?
#
loop_
_entity_poly.entity_id
_entity_poly.type
_entity_poly.pdbx_seq_one_letter_code
_entity_poly.pdbx_strand_id
1 'polypeptide(L)'
;MMNRRQLLGASAAGAALVSSTAWSKTTNMGLPDAALMESLLTQAPLMPSTGPDYNPVVTLNGWTLPFRMNNGVKEFHLVAEPVERELADGMTAYLWGYNGQSTGPTIEAVEGDRVRIYVTNKLPEHTTVHWHGLILPSGMDGVAGLSHPAIPSGKTYIYEFDLVKSGTFMYHPHGDEMVQMAMGMMGFFIVHPKDPAFMPVD
;
A
#
# COMPACT_ATOMS: atom_id res chain seq x y z
N MET A 1 -5.68 62.22 -0.67
CA MET A 1 -5.61 61.23 0.45
C MET A 1 -6.92 60.47 0.49
N MET A 2 -6.95 59.26 0.03
CA MET A 2 -8.13 58.39 0.06
C MET A 2 -8.33 57.82 1.48
N ASN A 3 -9.54 57.93 1.99
CA ASN A 3 -9.93 57.52 3.35
C ASN A 3 -10.06 55.98 3.42
N ARG A 4 -9.60 55.40 4.53
CA ARG A 4 -9.60 53.92 4.82
C ARG A 4 -10.96 53.24 4.63
N ARG A 5 -12.04 53.95 4.55
CA ARG A 5 -13.40 53.40 4.34
C ARG A 5 -13.73 53.15 2.85
N GLN A 6 -12.91 53.61 1.91
CA GLN A 6 -13.12 53.40 0.47
C GLN A 6 -12.35 52.18 -0.09
N LEU A 7 -11.51 51.52 0.74
CA LEU A 7 -10.77 50.34 0.38
C LEU A 7 -11.48 49.03 0.67
N LEU A 8 -12.62 49.06 1.34
CA LEU A 8 -13.39 47.86 1.72
C LEU A 8 -14.61 47.59 0.84
N GLY A 9 -14.74 48.30 -0.27
CA GLY A 9 -15.90 48.21 -1.18
C GLY A 9 -15.64 47.54 -2.53
N ALA A 10 -14.42 47.03 -2.82
CA ALA A 10 -14.06 46.58 -4.15
C ALA A 10 -13.48 45.15 -4.22
N SER A 11 -13.91 44.25 -3.38
CA SER A 11 -13.50 42.84 -3.42
C SER A 11 -14.64 41.85 -3.19
N ALA A 12 -15.76 42.09 -3.83
CA ALA A 12 -16.88 41.15 -3.84
C ALA A 12 -17.44 40.95 -5.24
N ALA A 13 -16.58 40.57 -6.20
CA ALA A 13 -17.02 40.01 -7.49
C ALA A 13 -15.86 39.24 -8.12
N GLY A 14 -15.73 37.96 -7.79
CA GLY A 14 -14.70 37.10 -8.38
C GLY A 14 -14.53 35.77 -7.65
N ALA A 15 -15.50 35.33 -6.87
CA ALA A 15 -15.58 33.91 -6.51
C ALA A 15 -15.99 33.16 -7.78
N ALA A 16 -14.99 32.78 -8.60
CA ALA A 16 -15.21 31.79 -9.61
C ALA A 16 -15.72 30.55 -8.90
N LEU A 17 -16.96 30.18 -9.15
CA LEU A 17 -17.51 28.86 -8.89
C LEU A 17 -16.63 27.87 -9.64
N VAL A 18 -15.58 27.40 -8.98
CA VAL A 18 -14.90 26.16 -9.38
C VAL A 18 -15.95 25.10 -9.23
N SER A 19 -16.59 24.75 -10.33
CA SER A 19 -17.65 23.77 -10.37
C SER A 19 -17.16 22.50 -9.68
N SER A 20 -17.92 22.01 -8.72
CA SER A 20 -17.69 20.76 -7.98
C SER A 20 -17.66 19.52 -8.90
N THR A 21 -17.77 19.70 -10.21
CA THR A 21 -17.73 18.65 -11.24
C THR A 21 -16.30 18.17 -11.58
N ALA A 22 -15.26 18.90 -11.21
CA ALA A 22 -13.87 18.46 -11.46
C ALA A 22 -13.39 17.43 -10.43
N TRP A 23 -13.95 17.42 -9.23
CA TRP A 23 -13.60 16.44 -8.17
C TRP A 23 -14.31 15.11 -8.30
N SER A 24 -15.47 15.06 -8.97
CA SER A 24 -16.23 13.81 -9.15
C SER A 24 -15.64 12.86 -10.19
N LYS A 25 -14.75 13.35 -11.07
CA LYS A 25 -14.10 12.51 -12.09
C LYS A 25 -12.81 11.84 -11.63
N THR A 26 -12.23 12.28 -10.51
CA THR A 26 -11.01 11.66 -9.94
C THR A 26 -11.32 10.54 -8.94
N THR A 27 -12.57 10.38 -8.54
CA THR A 27 -12.97 9.37 -7.54
C THR A 27 -13.13 7.96 -8.07
N ASN A 28 -12.98 7.73 -9.38
CA ASN A 28 -13.07 6.39 -9.98
C ASN A 28 -11.71 5.79 -10.39
N MET A 29 -10.61 6.36 -9.95
CA MET A 29 -9.30 5.77 -10.22
C MET A 29 -9.00 4.66 -9.21
N GLY A 30 -9.44 3.47 -9.53
CA GLY A 30 -8.87 2.26 -8.97
C GLY A 30 -9.57 1.63 -7.76
N LEU A 31 -10.74 2.10 -7.34
CA LEU A 31 -11.52 1.31 -6.38
C LEU A 31 -12.20 0.15 -7.14
N PRO A 32 -11.99 -1.08 -6.72
CA PRO A 32 -12.72 -2.21 -7.28
C PRO A 32 -14.22 -2.04 -7.04
N ASP A 33 -15.04 -2.60 -7.92
CA ASP A 33 -16.48 -2.62 -7.68
C ASP A 33 -16.84 -3.42 -6.42
N ALA A 34 -18.03 -3.24 -5.89
CA ALA A 34 -18.46 -3.85 -4.64
C ALA A 34 -18.43 -5.39 -4.68
N ALA A 35 -18.70 -6.00 -5.83
CA ALA A 35 -18.71 -7.45 -5.98
C ALA A 35 -17.28 -8.02 -5.96
N LEU A 36 -16.33 -7.34 -6.62
CA LEU A 36 -14.92 -7.69 -6.56
C LEU A 36 -14.36 -7.54 -5.13
N MET A 37 -14.74 -6.46 -4.44
CA MET A 37 -14.37 -6.22 -3.04
C MET A 37 -14.84 -7.34 -2.11
N GLU A 38 -16.10 -7.74 -2.24
CA GLU A 38 -16.68 -8.83 -1.46
C GLU A 38 -15.96 -10.16 -1.75
N SER A 39 -15.70 -10.44 -3.03
CA SER A 39 -14.94 -11.61 -3.46
C SER A 39 -13.54 -11.66 -2.85
N LEU A 40 -12.84 -10.52 -2.80
CA LEU A 40 -11.49 -10.45 -2.24
C LEU A 40 -11.46 -10.64 -0.72
N LEU A 41 -12.49 -10.19 -0.01
CA LEU A 41 -12.60 -10.37 1.44
C LEU A 41 -12.83 -11.83 1.85
N THR A 42 -13.38 -12.64 0.97
CA THR A 42 -13.73 -14.05 1.22
C THR A 42 -12.77 -15.05 0.60
N GLN A 43 -11.86 -14.60 -0.26
CA GLN A 43 -10.89 -15.49 -0.90
C GLN A 43 -9.86 -16.02 0.11
N ALA A 44 -9.53 -17.30 -0.05
CA ALA A 44 -8.34 -17.87 0.57
C ALA A 44 -7.07 -17.12 0.13
N PRO A 45 -6.01 -17.14 0.95
CA PRO A 45 -4.73 -16.53 0.55
C PRO A 45 -4.30 -16.98 -0.83
N LEU A 46 -3.81 -16.04 -1.64
CA LEU A 46 -3.27 -16.34 -2.96
C LEU A 46 -2.04 -17.24 -2.81
N MET A 47 -2.07 -18.37 -3.50
CA MET A 47 -0.94 -19.28 -3.56
C MET A 47 -0.21 -19.10 -4.89
N PRO A 48 1.13 -19.18 -4.92
CA PRO A 48 1.86 -19.09 -6.16
C PRO A 48 1.49 -20.23 -7.09
N SER A 49 1.26 -19.93 -8.35
CA SER A 49 0.98 -20.94 -9.40
C SER A 49 2.26 -21.61 -9.89
N THR A 50 3.41 -20.96 -9.73
CA THR A 50 4.74 -21.42 -10.08
C THR A 50 5.72 -21.04 -8.98
N GLY A 51 6.84 -21.75 -8.90
CA GLY A 51 7.93 -21.37 -8.01
C GLY A 51 8.50 -19.99 -8.38
N PRO A 52 9.16 -19.30 -7.46
CA PRO A 52 9.84 -18.06 -7.76
C PRO A 52 11.01 -18.30 -8.72
N ASP A 53 11.25 -17.35 -9.61
CA ASP A 53 12.39 -17.29 -10.54
C ASP A 53 13.62 -16.60 -9.90
N TYR A 54 13.67 -16.56 -8.58
CA TYR A 54 14.73 -16.02 -7.74
C TYR A 54 14.90 -16.87 -6.47
N ASN A 55 16.02 -16.72 -5.78
CA ASN A 55 16.20 -17.31 -4.46
C ASN A 55 15.47 -16.47 -3.40
N PRO A 56 14.46 -17.02 -2.71
CA PRO A 56 13.74 -16.27 -1.69
C PRO A 56 14.65 -15.81 -0.55
N VAL A 57 14.42 -14.60 -0.07
CA VAL A 57 15.11 -14.10 1.12
C VAL A 57 14.48 -14.71 2.37
N VAL A 58 15.32 -15.24 3.25
CA VAL A 58 14.89 -15.78 4.54
C VAL A 58 15.03 -14.68 5.59
N THR A 59 13.90 -14.15 6.08
CA THR A 59 13.87 -13.20 7.18
C THR A 59 13.58 -13.91 8.51
N LEU A 60 14.26 -13.49 9.57
CA LEU A 60 13.96 -14.00 10.92
C LEU A 60 12.52 -13.65 11.30
N ASN A 61 11.76 -14.67 11.74
CA ASN A 61 10.35 -14.55 12.12
C ASN A 61 9.42 -14.02 11.01
N GLY A 62 9.86 -14.08 9.75
CA GLY A 62 9.10 -13.65 8.59
C GLY A 62 8.87 -14.78 7.59
N TRP A 63 8.02 -14.52 6.62
CA TRP A 63 7.78 -15.40 5.47
C TRP A 63 7.48 -14.55 4.24
N THR A 64 7.73 -15.11 3.08
CA THR A 64 7.45 -14.46 1.81
C THR A 64 5.97 -14.54 1.48
N LEU A 65 5.37 -13.39 1.13
CA LEU A 65 3.99 -13.33 0.70
C LEU A 65 3.81 -14.08 -0.62
N PRO A 66 2.94 -15.10 -0.69
CA PRO A 66 2.70 -15.80 -1.95
C PRO A 66 2.05 -14.89 -2.97
N PHE A 67 2.33 -15.16 -4.26
CA PHE A 67 1.70 -14.47 -5.39
C PHE A 67 1.11 -15.48 -6.37
N ARG A 68 0.22 -14.99 -7.21
CA ARG A 68 -0.25 -15.73 -8.39
C ARG A 68 0.06 -14.94 -9.64
N MET A 69 0.38 -15.66 -10.73
CA MET A 69 0.51 -15.02 -12.05
C MET A 69 -0.85 -14.91 -12.72
N ASN A 70 -1.19 -13.72 -13.18
CA ASN A 70 -2.40 -13.45 -13.93
C ASN A 70 -2.07 -12.55 -15.14
N ASN A 71 -2.06 -13.14 -16.35
CA ASN A 71 -1.74 -12.43 -17.60
C ASN A 71 -0.43 -11.61 -17.53
N GLY A 72 0.62 -12.19 -16.96
CA GLY A 72 1.93 -11.52 -16.82
C GLY A 72 2.04 -10.55 -15.65
N VAL A 73 1.00 -10.41 -14.84
CA VAL A 73 1.00 -9.59 -13.62
C VAL A 73 1.19 -10.49 -12.40
N LYS A 74 2.11 -10.16 -11.50
CA LYS A 74 2.23 -10.80 -10.18
C LYS A 74 1.21 -10.19 -9.24
N GLU A 75 0.24 -10.98 -8.80
CA GLU A 75 -0.83 -10.54 -7.90
C GLU A 75 -0.56 -11.01 -6.47
N PHE A 76 -0.55 -10.07 -5.55
CA PHE A 76 -0.38 -10.29 -4.12
C PHE A 76 -1.65 -9.87 -3.36
N HIS A 77 -1.88 -10.48 -2.19
CA HIS A 77 -2.95 -10.05 -1.30
C HIS A 77 -2.41 -9.76 0.10
N LEU A 78 -2.35 -8.49 0.44
CA LEU A 78 -1.90 -7.98 1.72
C LEU A 78 -3.12 -7.60 2.57
N VAL A 79 -3.26 -8.20 3.75
CA VAL A 79 -4.38 -7.98 4.65
C VAL A 79 -3.88 -7.26 5.89
N ALA A 80 -4.26 -5.98 6.06
CA ALA A 80 -3.99 -5.20 7.26
C ALA A 80 -5.01 -5.58 8.34
N GLU A 81 -4.53 -6.08 9.49
CA GLU A 81 -5.41 -6.61 10.54
C GLU A 81 -4.78 -6.56 11.93
N PRO A 82 -5.60 -6.59 13.02
CA PRO A 82 -5.08 -6.80 14.36
C PRO A 82 -4.36 -8.15 14.48
N VAL A 83 -3.26 -8.16 15.22
CA VAL A 83 -2.40 -9.34 15.42
C VAL A 83 -2.10 -9.48 16.91
N GLU A 84 -2.28 -10.69 17.44
CA GLU A 84 -1.78 -11.07 18.75
C GLU A 84 -0.45 -11.81 18.58
N ARG A 85 0.59 -11.35 19.28
CA ARG A 85 1.93 -11.92 19.18
C ARG A 85 2.61 -12.01 20.52
N GLU A 86 3.18 -13.15 20.81
CA GLU A 86 4.12 -13.33 21.91
C GLU A 86 5.50 -12.78 21.48
N LEU A 87 5.96 -11.74 22.16
CA LEU A 87 7.25 -11.07 21.88
C LEU A 87 8.40 -11.72 22.65
N ALA A 88 8.11 -12.26 23.83
CA ALA A 88 9.00 -13.04 24.68
C ALA A 88 8.15 -13.99 25.52
N ASP A 89 8.77 -14.97 26.15
CA ASP A 89 8.08 -15.98 26.98
C ASP A 89 7.11 -15.33 27.98
N GLY A 90 5.82 -15.58 27.80
CA GLY A 90 4.75 -15.03 28.63
C GLY A 90 4.41 -13.56 28.38
N MET A 91 5.04 -12.89 27.40
CA MET A 91 4.78 -11.49 27.05
C MET A 91 4.01 -11.39 25.73
N THR A 92 2.70 -11.43 25.81
CA THR A 92 1.81 -11.26 24.65
C THR A 92 1.50 -9.78 24.43
N ALA A 93 1.59 -9.34 23.18
CA ALA A 93 1.23 -7.99 22.74
C ALA A 93 0.10 -8.04 21.71
N TYR A 94 -0.80 -7.07 21.81
CA TYR A 94 -1.85 -6.82 20.82
C TYR A 94 -1.33 -5.73 19.88
N LEU A 95 -1.02 -6.13 18.66
CA LEU A 95 -0.39 -5.33 17.64
C LEU A 95 -1.31 -5.17 16.43
N TRP A 96 -0.88 -4.40 15.46
CA TRP A 96 -1.42 -4.42 14.11
C TRP A 96 -0.33 -4.88 13.15
N GLY A 97 -0.75 -5.55 12.08
CA GLY A 97 0.21 -6.11 11.13
C GLY A 97 -0.45 -6.47 9.81
N TYR A 98 0.23 -7.32 9.08
CA TYR A 98 -0.24 -7.78 7.78
C TYR A 98 -0.23 -9.30 7.73
N ASN A 99 -1.33 -9.91 7.24
CA ASN A 99 -1.46 -11.34 7.05
C ASN A 99 -1.14 -12.16 8.32
N GLY A 100 -1.67 -11.71 9.46
CA GLY A 100 -1.48 -12.35 10.76
C GLY A 100 -0.10 -12.15 11.40
N GLN A 101 0.73 -11.26 10.85
CA GLN A 101 2.07 -11.02 11.34
C GLN A 101 2.37 -9.53 11.60
N SER A 102 3.16 -9.29 12.61
CA SER A 102 3.85 -8.04 12.90
C SER A 102 5.34 -8.38 13.19
N THR A 103 6.31 -7.95 12.40
CA THR A 103 6.18 -7.24 11.12
C THR A 103 5.52 -8.10 10.04
N GLY A 104 5.00 -7.46 8.98
CA GLY A 104 4.32 -8.15 7.88
C GLY A 104 5.23 -9.01 7.01
N PRO A 105 4.65 -9.80 6.09
CA PRO A 105 5.39 -10.68 5.20
C PRO A 105 6.29 -9.91 4.23
N THR A 106 7.38 -10.55 3.79
CA THR A 106 8.23 -10.03 2.72
C THR A 106 7.53 -10.17 1.38
N ILE A 107 7.42 -9.08 0.64
CA ILE A 107 6.99 -9.09 -0.77
C ILE A 107 8.25 -9.19 -1.62
N GLU A 108 8.29 -10.16 -2.53
CA GLU A 108 9.43 -10.38 -3.42
C GLU A 108 9.00 -10.41 -4.87
N ALA A 109 9.75 -9.70 -5.72
CA ALA A 109 9.54 -9.66 -7.16
C ALA A 109 10.86 -9.37 -7.87
N VAL A 110 10.86 -9.36 -9.20
CA VAL A 110 12.04 -9.10 -10.02
C VAL A 110 11.90 -7.75 -10.74
N GLU A 111 12.98 -7.05 -10.96
CA GLU A 111 13.02 -5.83 -11.76
C GLU A 111 12.42 -6.07 -13.14
N GLY A 112 11.48 -5.22 -13.53
CA GLY A 112 10.69 -5.36 -14.76
C GLY A 112 9.35 -6.08 -14.58
N ASP A 113 9.08 -6.66 -13.41
CA ASP A 113 7.76 -7.21 -13.13
C ASP A 113 6.70 -6.11 -13.03
N ARG A 114 5.51 -6.43 -13.52
CA ARG A 114 4.30 -5.71 -13.17
C ARG A 114 3.63 -6.39 -11.99
N VAL A 115 3.40 -5.64 -10.94
CA VAL A 115 2.77 -6.13 -9.71
C VAL A 115 1.39 -5.53 -9.53
N ARG A 116 0.46 -6.32 -8.97
CA ARG A 116 -0.84 -5.89 -8.50
C ARG A 116 -1.01 -6.37 -7.07
N ILE A 117 -1.17 -5.41 -6.14
CA ILE A 117 -1.26 -5.71 -4.72
C ILE A 117 -2.64 -5.28 -4.22
N TYR A 118 -3.45 -6.26 -3.87
CA TYR A 118 -4.72 -6.05 -3.20
C TYR A 118 -4.44 -5.79 -1.73
N VAL A 119 -4.80 -4.63 -1.22
CA VAL A 119 -4.67 -4.29 0.20
C VAL A 119 -6.05 -4.26 0.82
N THR A 120 -6.37 -5.26 1.62
CA THR A 120 -7.62 -5.34 2.37
C THR A 120 -7.42 -4.81 3.77
N ASN A 121 -8.21 -3.83 4.16
CA ASN A 121 -8.17 -3.24 5.50
C ASN A 121 -9.19 -3.90 6.43
N LYS A 122 -8.73 -4.65 7.41
CA LYS A 122 -9.52 -5.20 8.52
C LYS A 122 -9.24 -4.52 9.87
N LEU A 123 -8.51 -3.40 9.86
CA LEU A 123 -8.29 -2.59 11.05
C LEU A 123 -9.59 -1.88 11.47
N PRO A 124 -9.69 -1.44 12.73
CA PRO A 124 -10.84 -0.65 13.21
C PRO A 124 -10.88 0.77 12.61
N GLU A 125 -9.82 1.21 11.95
CA GLU A 125 -9.70 2.53 11.35
C GLU A 125 -9.23 2.45 9.88
N HIS A 126 -9.16 3.59 9.20
CA HIS A 126 -8.65 3.68 7.84
C HIS A 126 -7.12 3.48 7.80
N THR A 127 -6.62 3.01 6.66
CA THR A 127 -5.18 2.86 6.42
C THR A 127 -4.82 3.14 4.97
N THR A 128 -3.56 3.15 4.65
CA THR A 128 -3.00 3.05 3.29
C THR A 128 -1.74 2.20 3.34
N VAL A 129 -1.14 1.89 2.20
CA VAL A 129 0.21 1.33 2.15
C VAL A 129 1.07 2.19 1.25
N HIS A 130 2.12 2.76 1.83
CA HIS A 130 3.19 3.44 1.10
C HIS A 130 4.32 2.46 0.79
N TRP A 131 4.82 2.53 -0.43
CA TRP A 131 5.88 1.68 -0.97
C TRP A 131 7.19 2.45 -0.93
N HIS A 132 7.77 2.52 0.25
CA HIS A 132 8.89 3.42 0.56
C HIS A 132 10.12 3.14 -0.29
N GLY A 133 10.53 4.12 -1.09
CA GLY A 133 11.72 4.09 -1.93
C GLY A 133 11.51 3.50 -3.33
N LEU A 134 10.32 2.96 -3.64
CA LEU A 134 9.98 2.53 -4.99
C LEU A 134 9.71 3.74 -5.89
N ILE A 135 10.06 3.62 -7.17
CA ILE A 135 9.70 4.57 -8.22
C ILE A 135 8.42 4.07 -8.86
N LEU A 136 7.33 4.81 -8.68
CA LEU A 136 6.00 4.41 -9.10
C LEU A 136 5.10 5.62 -9.43
N PRO A 137 3.94 5.41 -10.08
CA PRO A 137 3.00 6.50 -10.34
C PRO A 137 2.47 7.12 -9.05
N SER A 138 2.36 8.45 -9.01
CA SER A 138 1.93 9.20 -7.82
C SER A 138 0.62 8.68 -7.21
N GLY A 139 -0.37 8.28 -8.03
CA GLY A 139 -1.62 7.71 -7.55
C GLY A 139 -1.50 6.36 -6.84
N MET A 140 -0.33 5.70 -6.93
CA MET A 140 -0.03 4.41 -6.28
C MET A 140 0.94 4.56 -5.10
N ASP A 141 1.32 5.77 -4.74
CA ASP A 141 2.33 6.04 -3.69
C ASP A 141 1.84 5.79 -2.26
N GLY A 142 0.54 5.72 -2.06
CA GLY A 142 -0.05 5.31 -0.79
C GLY A 142 -0.12 6.40 0.29
N VAL A 143 0.12 7.66 -0.05
CA VAL A 143 -0.01 8.78 0.90
C VAL A 143 -1.46 9.21 1.00
N ALA A 144 -2.10 8.95 2.15
CA ALA A 144 -3.51 9.23 2.37
C ALA A 144 -3.88 10.70 2.13
N GLY A 145 -4.88 10.95 1.31
CA GLY A 145 -5.38 12.29 0.99
C GLY A 145 -4.52 13.07 0.00
N LEU A 146 -3.32 12.59 -0.34
CA LEU A 146 -2.43 13.18 -1.35
C LEU A 146 -2.40 12.33 -2.63
N SER A 147 -2.04 11.06 -2.51
CA SER A 147 -1.95 10.14 -3.66
C SER A 147 -3.31 9.53 -4.01
N HIS A 148 -4.05 9.12 -2.99
CA HIS A 148 -5.41 8.56 -3.12
C HIS A 148 -6.16 8.66 -1.77
N PRO A 149 -7.49 8.45 -1.74
CA PRO A 149 -8.24 8.36 -0.50
C PRO A 149 -7.77 7.20 0.37
N ALA A 150 -7.80 7.37 1.69
CA ALA A 150 -7.51 6.28 2.62
C ALA A 150 -8.48 5.11 2.42
N ILE A 151 -8.01 3.90 2.69
CA ILE A 151 -8.78 2.65 2.60
C ILE A 151 -9.62 2.50 3.87
N PRO A 152 -10.95 2.62 3.82
CA PRO A 152 -11.78 2.44 5.00
C PRO A 152 -11.71 1.01 5.54
N SER A 153 -12.06 0.84 6.82
CA SER A 153 -12.24 -0.51 7.41
C SER A 153 -13.20 -1.36 6.57
N GLY A 154 -12.85 -2.62 6.36
CA GLY A 154 -13.61 -3.59 5.56
C GLY A 154 -13.50 -3.39 4.04
N LYS A 155 -12.62 -2.52 3.55
CA LYS A 155 -12.45 -2.25 2.12
C LYS A 155 -11.10 -2.70 1.61
N THR A 156 -11.02 -2.89 0.30
CA THR A 156 -9.79 -3.25 -0.42
C THR A 156 -9.43 -2.15 -1.42
N TYR A 157 -8.16 -1.84 -1.52
CA TYR A 157 -7.61 -0.99 -2.58
C TYR A 157 -6.63 -1.80 -3.43
N ILE A 158 -6.55 -1.48 -4.72
CA ILE A 158 -5.65 -2.15 -5.66
C ILE A 158 -4.53 -1.20 -6.03
N TYR A 159 -3.31 -1.57 -5.66
CA TYR A 159 -2.08 -0.93 -6.13
C TYR A 159 -1.56 -1.72 -7.32
N GLU A 160 -1.29 -1.05 -8.43
CA GLU A 160 -0.75 -1.69 -9.63
C GLU A 160 0.31 -0.80 -10.27
N PHE A 161 1.53 -1.32 -10.41
CA PHE A 161 2.66 -0.59 -10.96
C PHE A 161 3.77 -1.53 -11.47
N ASP A 162 4.68 -0.96 -12.27
CA ASP A 162 5.85 -1.67 -12.77
C ASP A 162 7.05 -1.44 -11.85
N LEU A 163 7.85 -2.48 -11.61
CA LEU A 163 9.07 -2.42 -10.82
C LEU A 163 10.26 -2.03 -11.70
N VAL A 164 10.68 -0.78 -11.63
CA VAL A 164 11.71 -0.22 -12.53
C VAL A 164 13.11 -0.19 -11.94
N LYS A 165 13.28 -0.66 -10.70
CA LYS A 165 14.55 -0.63 -9.97
C LYS A 165 14.64 -1.77 -8.98
N SER A 166 15.73 -2.51 -9.00
CA SER A 166 16.06 -3.50 -7.98
C SER A 166 16.54 -2.85 -6.67
N GLY A 167 16.39 -3.57 -5.57
CA GLY A 167 16.82 -3.14 -4.24
C GLY A 167 15.98 -3.72 -3.11
N THR A 168 16.38 -3.37 -1.90
CA THR A 168 15.62 -3.69 -0.68
C THR A 168 14.90 -2.44 -0.21
N PHE A 169 13.59 -2.52 -0.18
CA PHE A 169 12.65 -1.46 0.18
C PHE A 169 11.81 -1.90 1.36
N MET A 170 10.97 -1.00 1.85
CA MET A 170 9.96 -1.33 2.85
C MET A 170 8.57 -0.88 2.39
N TYR A 171 7.55 -1.47 2.98
CA TYR A 171 6.20 -0.95 2.91
C TYR A 171 5.66 -0.68 4.31
N HIS A 172 4.85 0.36 4.45
CA HIS A 172 4.25 0.76 5.71
C HIS A 172 3.00 1.62 5.48
N PRO A 173 2.11 1.80 6.48
CA PRO A 173 0.97 2.68 6.35
C PRO A 173 1.41 4.15 6.26
N HIS A 174 0.59 4.98 5.60
CA HIS A 174 0.76 6.43 5.53
C HIS A 174 -0.58 7.15 5.71
N GLY A 175 -1.44 6.60 6.58
CA GLY A 175 -2.68 7.19 7.06
C GLY A 175 -2.47 7.82 8.43
N ASP A 176 -2.56 7.04 9.50
CA ASP A 176 -2.07 7.38 10.83
C ASP A 176 -0.72 6.68 11.07
N GLU A 177 0.29 7.19 10.40
CA GLU A 177 1.61 6.58 10.33
C GLU A 177 2.23 6.35 11.70
N MET A 178 2.13 7.36 12.59
CA MET A 178 2.76 7.29 13.91
C MET A 178 2.19 6.15 14.77
N VAL A 179 0.88 5.96 14.77
CA VAL A 179 0.22 4.90 15.53
C VAL A 179 0.41 3.56 14.83
N GLN A 180 0.10 3.48 13.54
CA GLN A 180 0.08 2.21 12.81
C GLN A 180 1.47 1.59 12.69
N MET A 181 2.52 2.40 12.47
CA MET A 181 3.90 1.89 12.48
C MET A 181 4.35 1.48 13.89
N ALA A 182 4.00 2.25 14.91
CA ALA A 182 4.31 1.88 16.31
C ALA A 182 3.61 0.58 16.73
N MET A 183 2.45 0.27 16.16
CA MET A 183 1.73 -1.00 16.34
C MET A 183 2.37 -2.16 15.56
N GLY A 184 3.39 -1.92 14.73
CA GLY A 184 4.16 -2.95 14.04
C GLY A 184 3.83 -3.14 12.55
N MET A 185 3.08 -2.22 11.95
CA MET A 185 2.67 -2.30 10.55
C MET A 185 3.80 -1.86 9.61
N MET A 186 4.67 -2.78 9.26
CA MET A 186 5.71 -2.60 8.25
C MET A 186 6.16 -3.95 7.70
N GLY A 187 6.81 -3.96 6.55
CA GLY A 187 7.41 -5.17 5.99
C GLY A 187 8.45 -4.83 4.92
N PHE A 188 9.19 -5.85 4.48
CA PHE A 188 10.14 -5.71 3.39
C PHE A 188 9.47 -5.84 2.04
N PHE A 189 9.92 -5.04 1.08
CA PHE A 189 9.66 -5.23 -0.33
C PHE A 189 11.01 -5.38 -1.05
N ILE A 190 11.31 -6.58 -1.52
CA ILE A 190 12.58 -6.91 -2.16
C ILE A 190 12.34 -7.05 -3.65
N VAL A 191 13.06 -6.26 -4.43
CA VAL A 191 13.07 -6.34 -5.88
C VAL A 191 14.42 -6.89 -6.30
N HIS A 192 14.43 -8.15 -6.74
CA HIS A 192 15.63 -8.81 -7.23
C HIS A 192 16.06 -8.17 -8.56
N PRO A 193 17.37 -8.04 -8.82
CA PRO A 193 17.83 -7.56 -10.12
C PRO A 193 17.45 -8.56 -11.22
N LYS A 194 17.10 -8.02 -12.38
CA LYS A 194 16.79 -8.84 -13.57
C LYS A 194 18.01 -9.63 -14.03
N ASP A 195 19.19 -9.05 -13.88
CA ASP A 195 20.47 -9.74 -14.12
C ASP A 195 21.10 -10.10 -12.76
N PRO A 196 21.14 -11.38 -12.37
CA PRO A 196 21.74 -11.80 -11.11
C PRO A 196 23.24 -11.46 -10.98
N ALA A 197 23.95 -11.28 -12.09
CA ALA A 197 25.35 -10.89 -12.08
C ALA A 197 25.57 -9.43 -11.66
N PHE A 198 24.53 -8.61 -11.68
CA PHE A 198 24.62 -7.21 -11.31
C PHE A 198 24.85 -6.97 -9.80
N MET A 199 24.44 -7.91 -8.98
CA MET A 199 24.70 -7.89 -7.53
C MET A 199 25.23 -9.26 -7.10
N PRO A 200 26.51 -9.54 -7.31
CA PRO A 200 27.11 -10.74 -6.76
C PRO A 200 27.03 -10.65 -5.22
N VAL A 201 26.30 -11.56 -4.62
CA VAL A 201 26.29 -11.76 -3.15
C VAL A 201 27.26 -12.90 -2.93
N ASP A 202 28.30 -12.63 -2.16
CA ASP A 202 29.25 -13.64 -1.68
C ASP A 202 28.59 -14.58 -0.66
#